data_a0cf0a51207c425df987e621b3a1ed0e
#
_entry.id   a0cf0a51207c425df987e621b3a1ed0e
#
_cell.length_a   1.000
_cell.length_b   1.000
_cell.length_c   1.000
_cell.angle_alpha   90.00
_cell.angle_beta   90.00
_cell.angle_gamma   90.00
#
_symmetry.space_group_name_H-M   'P 1'
#
loop_
_entity.id
_entity.type
_entity.pdbx_description
1 polymer ?
#
loop_
_entity_poly.entity_id
_entity_poly.type
_entity_poly.pdbx_seq_one_letter_code
_entity_poly.pdbx_strand_id
1 'polypeptide(L)'
;MSLVHSALYADLRARLGESGLLTDPLAVAAHNTDWRGRYQGTAPWVVQPASTAQVIDVIKACANAGVPLVPQGGNTSQCGAATPRVGHPEIILSLSRMNRILELDAENATLVCEAGAVLAQVQKHAEAAGFLFPLSLASEGSAQIGGVISTNAGGTAVLRYGNMRSQVLGLEVVLADGRCWNGLKGLRKDNTGYDLKQCFIGAEGTLGIITRAVLRLYPLPRQRVTAWLSVPSPALAVGLLRFLRAQCGDRISAFELISHSALSLVLHHIPQFQAPLDPLPAWSVLIELEEFDALAPLQGLLEKALVLALEEGLLDNAVLAQSLAEAQALWALRERISEAQKREGISIKHDISVPVSRIPEFIECAGKNLEAAFPGIRVVCFGHVGDGNLHYNLSFADPERNRTLIPQTPAVNRIVHDVVSTLNGSISAEHGIGQLKVQELVHYKDPVALDLMKKLKMLLDPQGLLNPGKILA
;
A
#
# COMPACT_ATOMS: atom_id res chain seq x y z
N MET A 1 -25.63 20.50 -13.88
CA MET A 1 -24.90 21.13 -12.75
C MET A 1 -25.90 21.84 -11.86
N SER A 2 -25.79 21.70 -10.52
CA SER A 2 -26.60 22.52 -9.60
C SER A 2 -26.12 23.97 -9.62
N LEU A 3 -26.98 24.91 -9.18
CA LEU A 3 -26.61 26.34 -9.06
C LEU A 3 -25.37 26.54 -8.17
N VAL A 4 -25.27 25.75 -7.08
CA VAL A 4 -24.12 25.76 -6.16
C VAL A 4 -22.84 25.36 -6.86
N HIS A 5 -22.86 24.32 -7.67
CA HIS A 5 -21.70 23.89 -8.44
C HIS A 5 -21.30 24.96 -9.49
N SER A 6 -22.25 25.63 -10.14
CA SER A 6 -21.92 26.67 -11.13
C SER A 6 -21.23 27.88 -10.50
N ALA A 7 -21.69 28.32 -9.33
CA ALA A 7 -21.06 29.43 -8.60
C ALA A 7 -19.67 29.06 -8.09
N LEU A 8 -19.52 27.86 -7.49
CA LEU A 8 -18.24 27.34 -7.03
C LEU A 8 -17.24 27.17 -8.19
N TYR A 9 -17.70 26.69 -9.34
CA TYR A 9 -16.87 26.56 -10.54
C TYR A 9 -16.28 27.91 -10.96
N ALA A 10 -17.13 28.97 -11.03
CA ALA A 10 -16.67 30.30 -11.40
C ALA A 10 -15.65 30.88 -10.41
N ASP A 11 -15.88 30.68 -9.10
CA ASP A 11 -14.94 31.13 -8.04
C ASP A 11 -13.60 30.39 -8.14
N LEU A 12 -13.62 29.06 -8.27
CA LEU A 12 -12.41 28.25 -8.41
C LEU A 12 -11.63 28.58 -9.69
N ARG A 13 -12.33 28.81 -10.81
CA ARG A 13 -11.71 29.22 -12.07
C ARG A 13 -11.00 30.57 -11.94
N ALA A 14 -11.60 31.51 -11.25
CA ALA A 14 -10.98 32.81 -11.00
C ALA A 14 -9.71 32.70 -10.14
N ARG A 15 -9.67 31.79 -9.16
CA ARG A 15 -8.53 31.59 -8.23
C ARG A 15 -7.41 30.76 -8.85
N LEU A 16 -7.74 29.70 -9.60
CA LEU A 16 -6.79 28.70 -10.08
C LEU A 16 -6.36 28.90 -11.53
N GLY A 17 -7.11 29.71 -12.29
CA GLY A 17 -6.97 29.84 -13.75
C GLY A 17 -7.51 28.59 -14.51
N GLU A 18 -7.49 28.66 -15.84
CA GLU A 18 -7.97 27.59 -16.71
C GLU A 18 -7.26 26.25 -16.46
N SER A 19 -5.95 26.27 -16.28
CA SER A 19 -5.14 25.08 -16.05
C SER A 19 -5.35 24.44 -14.66
N GLY A 20 -6.06 25.13 -13.75
CA GLY A 20 -6.39 24.62 -12.42
C GLY A 20 -7.66 23.79 -12.36
N LEU A 21 -8.40 23.69 -13.47
CA LEU A 21 -9.67 22.94 -13.55
C LEU A 21 -9.64 22.00 -14.75
N LEU A 22 -9.74 20.70 -14.49
CA LEU A 22 -9.90 19.68 -15.52
C LEU A 22 -11.39 19.46 -15.73
N THR A 23 -11.87 19.74 -16.94
CA THR A 23 -13.29 19.66 -17.31
C THR A 23 -13.57 18.77 -18.51
N ASP A 24 -12.52 18.29 -19.20
CA ASP A 24 -12.68 17.35 -20.30
C ASP A 24 -13.36 16.07 -19.79
N PRO A 25 -14.50 15.65 -20.39
CA PRO A 25 -15.30 14.54 -19.89
C PRO A 25 -14.54 13.22 -19.80
N LEU A 26 -13.65 12.92 -20.74
CA LEU A 26 -12.89 11.66 -20.75
C LEU A 26 -11.83 11.67 -19.64
N ALA A 27 -11.13 12.78 -19.47
CA ALA A 27 -10.15 12.94 -18.41
C ALA A 27 -10.81 12.92 -17.03
N VAL A 28 -11.95 13.60 -16.84
CA VAL A 28 -12.73 13.56 -15.59
C VAL A 28 -13.25 12.14 -15.29
N ALA A 29 -13.69 11.40 -16.32
CA ALA A 29 -14.15 10.01 -16.14
C ALA A 29 -13.02 9.09 -15.63
N ALA A 30 -11.77 9.29 -16.09
CA ALA A 30 -10.62 8.55 -15.59
C ALA A 30 -10.35 8.81 -14.10
N HIS A 31 -10.57 10.03 -13.61
CA HIS A 31 -10.47 10.37 -12.20
C HIS A 31 -11.65 9.86 -11.37
N ASN A 32 -12.82 9.72 -11.96
CA ASN A 32 -14.03 9.20 -11.30
C ASN A 32 -14.04 7.68 -11.13
N THR A 33 -13.18 6.95 -11.82
CA THR A 33 -13.16 5.48 -11.79
C THR A 33 -11.94 5.00 -11.00
N ASP A 34 -12.14 4.08 -10.04
CA ASP A 34 -11.04 3.49 -9.31
C ASP A 34 -10.24 2.49 -10.17
N TRP A 35 -9.02 2.18 -9.75
CA TRP A 35 -8.11 1.30 -10.49
C TRP A 35 -8.70 -0.08 -10.86
N ARG A 36 -9.60 -0.59 -10.02
CA ARG A 36 -10.26 -1.89 -10.23
C ARG A 36 -11.56 -1.81 -11.02
N GLY A 37 -12.07 -0.60 -11.30
CA GLY A 37 -13.37 -0.39 -11.92
C GLY A 37 -14.56 -0.77 -11.02
N ARG A 38 -14.36 -0.85 -9.70
CA ARG A 38 -15.41 -1.18 -8.71
C ARG A 38 -16.23 0.03 -8.29
N TYR A 39 -15.57 1.18 -8.23
CA TYR A 39 -16.18 2.45 -7.84
C TYR A 39 -16.16 3.40 -9.02
N GLN A 40 -17.29 4.02 -9.29
CA GLN A 40 -17.42 5.02 -10.34
C GLN A 40 -18.16 6.22 -9.76
N GLY A 41 -17.37 7.26 -9.42
CA GLY A 41 -17.90 8.52 -8.90
C GLY A 41 -18.58 9.36 -9.97
N THR A 42 -19.13 10.51 -9.52
CA THR A 42 -19.86 11.45 -10.39
C THR A 42 -19.38 12.89 -10.21
N ALA A 43 -18.11 13.10 -9.84
CA ALA A 43 -17.55 14.45 -9.75
C ALA A 43 -17.62 15.15 -11.11
N PRO A 44 -18.11 16.40 -11.17
CA PRO A 44 -18.32 17.10 -12.43
C PRO A 44 -17.03 17.63 -13.05
N TRP A 45 -15.98 17.82 -12.26
CA TRP A 45 -14.64 18.28 -12.65
C TRP A 45 -13.61 17.91 -11.59
N VAL A 46 -12.32 18.08 -11.93
CA VAL A 46 -11.19 17.89 -11.02
C VAL A 46 -10.49 19.24 -10.80
N VAL A 47 -10.27 19.62 -9.54
CA VAL A 47 -9.46 20.79 -9.21
C VAL A 47 -8.00 20.39 -9.06
N GLN A 48 -7.10 21.17 -9.66
CA GLN A 48 -5.67 20.88 -9.73
C GLN A 48 -4.86 22.11 -9.31
N PRO A 49 -4.75 22.37 -7.97
CA PRO A 49 -3.93 23.46 -7.47
C PRO A 49 -2.45 23.24 -7.78
N ALA A 50 -1.69 24.32 -7.97
CA ALA A 50 -0.25 24.30 -8.24
C ALA A 50 0.60 24.78 -7.06
N SER A 51 -0.03 25.12 -5.93
CA SER A 51 0.65 25.57 -4.70
C SER A 51 -0.21 25.33 -3.46
N THR A 52 0.44 25.30 -2.29
CA THR A 52 -0.25 25.22 -0.99
C THR A 52 -1.26 26.36 -0.82
N ALA A 53 -0.96 27.58 -1.28
CA ALA A 53 -1.89 28.70 -1.25
C ALA A 53 -3.17 28.41 -2.05
N GLN A 54 -3.05 27.84 -3.25
CA GLN A 54 -4.20 27.43 -4.03
C GLN A 54 -4.98 26.27 -3.40
N VAL A 55 -4.33 25.33 -2.69
CA VAL A 55 -5.04 24.29 -1.90
C VAL A 55 -5.88 24.94 -0.81
N ILE A 56 -5.35 25.94 -0.11
CA ILE A 56 -6.09 26.73 0.91
C ILE A 56 -7.31 27.41 0.29
N ASP A 57 -7.14 28.03 -0.89
CA ASP A 57 -8.23 28.68 -1.61
C ASP A 57 -9.33 27.71 -1.99
N VAL A 58 -8.96 26.53 -2.51
CA VAL A 58 -9.92 25.46 -2.85
C VAL A 58 -10.69 24.99 -1.61
N ILE A 59 -10.00 24.70 -0.52
CA ILE A 59 -10.65 24.25 0.73
C ILE A 59 -11.64 25.31 1.23
N LYS A 60 -11.26 26.58 1.29
CA LYS A 60 -12.14 27.66 1.74
C LYS A 60 -13.35 27.84 0.81
N ALA A 61 -13.15 27.80 -0.51
CA ALA A 61 -14.24 27.93 -1.46
C ALA A 61 -15.24 26.76 -1.33
N CYS A 62 -14.74 25.54 -1.20
CA CYS A 62 -15.57 24.35 -1.03
C CYS A 62 -16.29 24.34 0.33
N ALA A 63 -15.62 24.74 1.41
CA ALA A 63 -16.24 24.86 2.74
C ALA A 63 -17.39 25.90 2.73
N ASN A 64 -17.18 27.06 2.11
CA ASN A 64 -18.21 28.09 1.98
C ASN A 64 -19.40 27.63 1.12
N ALA A 65 -19.16 26.80 0.13
CA ALA A 65 -20.20 26.23 -0.74
C ALA A 65 -20.86 24.97 -0.15
N GLY A 66 -20.35 24.41 0.93
CA GLY A 66 -20.79 23.12 1.49
C GLY A 66 -20.57 21.94 0.55
N VAL A 67 -19.54 21.98 -0.30
CA VAL A 67 -19.22 20.95 -1.30
C VAL A 67 -17.99 20.15 -0.86
N PRO A 68 -18.15 18.83 -0.56
CA PRO A 68 -17.05 18.02 -0.08
C PRO A 68 -15.97 17.77 -1.15
N LEU A 69 -14.73 17.53 -0.66
CA LEU A 69 -13.55 17.25 -1.45
C LEU A 69 -13.09 15.81 -1.28
N VAL A 70 -12.77 15.17 -2.39
CA VAL A 70 -12.10 13.85 -2.43
C VAL A 70 -10.65 14.08 -2.88
N PRO A 71 -9.67 14.01 -1.98
CA PRO A 71 -8.27 14.11 -2.35
C PRO A 71 -7.84 12.87 -3.12
N GLN A 72 -7.15 13.10 -4.23
CA GLN A 72 -6.68 12.03 -5.11
C GLN A 72 -5.23 12.27 -5.50
N GLY A 73 -4.38 11.26 -5.24
CA GLY A 73 -3.04 11.16 -5.78
C GLY A 73 -3.03 10.49 -7.16
N GLY A 74 -2.22 9.45 -7.33
CA GLY A 74 -2.11 8.68 -8.57
C GLY A 74 -3.29 7.76 -8.90
N ASN A 75 -4.39 7.84 -8.17
CA ASN A 75 -5.60 7.01 -8.32
C ASN A 75 -5.34 5.49 -8.25
N THR A 76 -4.39 5.08 -7.42
CA THR A 76 -3.96 3.68 -7.26
C THR A 76 -4.60 2.98 -6.06
N SER A 77 -5.54 3.62 -5.37
CA SER A 77 -6.24 3.08 -4.19
C SER A 77 -6.98 1.78 -4.52
N GLN A 78 -6.90 0.82 -3.61
CA GLN A 78 -7.53 -0.50 -3.74
C GLN A 78 -8.91 -0.61 -3.08
N CYS A 79 -9.25 0.36 -2.20
CA CYS A 79 -10.46 0.37 -1.39
C CYS A 79 -11.42 1.54 -1.73
N GLY A 80 -11.22 2.22 -2.86
CA GLY A 80 -12.05 3.36 -3.28
C GLY A 80 -11.84 4.63 -2.45
N ALA A 81 -10.71 4.78 -1.75
CA ALA A 81 -10.43 5.95 -0.92
C ALA A 81 -10.30 7.24 -1.75
N ALA A 82 -9.77 7.15 -2.97
CA ALA A 82 -9.53 8.27 -3.86
C ALA A 82 -10.68 8.53 -4.86
N THR A 83 -11.81 7.82 -4.73
CA THR A 83 -12.92 7.90 -5.70
C THR A 83 -14.15 8.54 -5.03
N PRO A 84 -14.81 9.51 -5.68
CA PRO A 84 -16.05 10.09 -5.18
C PRO A 84 -17.16 9.04 -5.02
N ARG A 85 -18.09 9.30 -4.13
CA ARG A 85 -19.29 8.43 -3.95
C ARG A 85 -20.31 8.71 -5.05
N VAL A 86 -21.00 7.67 -5.48
CA VAL A 86 -22.07 7.77 -6.47
C VAL A 86 -23.24 8.62 -5.92
N GLY A 87 -23.70 9.59 -6.70
CA GLY A 87 -24.84 10.42 -6.33
C GLY A 87 -24.57 11.50 -5.27
N HIS A 88 -23.31 11.65 -4.84
CA HIS A 88 -22.92 12.70 -3.90
C HIS A 88 -22.27 13.89 -4.65
N PRO A 89 -22.51 15.15 -4.22
CA PRO A 89 -21.99 16.34 -4.87
C PRO A 89 -20.52 16.60 -4.47
N GLU A 90 -19.66 15.63 -4.69
CA GLU A 90 -18.24 15.69 -4.32
C GLU A 90 -17.38 16.18 -5.49
N ILE A 91 -16.27 16.85 -5.19
CA ILE A 91 -15.27 17.34 -6.16
C ILE A 91 -13.94 16.62 -5.89
N ILE A 92 -13.24 16.26 -6.94
CA ILE A 92 -11.90 15.67 -6.83
C ILE A 92 -10.86 16.78 -6.70
N LEU A 93 -9.99 16.67 -5.69
CA LEU A 93 -8.80 17.48 -5.50
C LEU A 93 -7.56 16.68 -5.86
N SER A 94 -6.97 16.92 -7.01
CA SER A 94 -5.73 16.27 -7.46
C SER A 94 -4.52 17.18 -7.28
N LEU A 95 -3.46 16.65 -6.64
CA LEU A 95 -2.22 17.38 -6.45
C LEU A 95 -1.19 17.16 -7.56
N SER A 96 -1.60 16.62 -8.71
CA SER A 96 -0.72 16.27 -9.82
C SER A 96 0.15 17.42 -10.34
N ARG A 97 -0.27 18.68 -10.16
CA ARG A 97 0.51 19.88 -10.51
C ARG A 97 1.51 20.31 -9.42
N MET A 98 1.41 19.74 -8.21
CA MET A 98 2.35 19.94 -7.11
C MET A 98 3.29 18.74 -7.03
N ASN A 99 4.19 18.59 -8.01
CA ASN A 99 4.97 17.37 -8.24
C ASN A 99 6.50 17.58 -8.21
N ARG A 100 6.95 18.72 -7.69
CA ARG A 100 8.38 19.05 -7.67
C ARG A 100 9.09 18.36 -6.51
N ILE A 101 10.35 17.96 -6.77
CA ILE A 101 11.33 17.69 -5.74
C ILE A 101 12.00 19.02 -5.42
N LEU A 102 11.95 19.45 -4.16
CA LEU A 102 12.31 20.80 -3.74
C LEU A 102 13.73 20.89 -3.22
N GLU A 103 14.19 19.87 -2.48
CA GLU A 103 15.47 19.86 -1.82
C GLU A 103 15.94 18.43 -1.58
N LEU A 104 17.24 18.18 -1.69
CA LEU A 104 17.90 16.99 -1.21
C LEU A 104 19.07 17.43 -0.32
N ASP A 105 18.99 17.10 0.96
CA ASP A 105 20.05 17.33 1.93
C ASP A 105 20.85 16.03 2.13
N ALA A 106 22.00 15.96 1.51
CA ALA A 106 22.87 14.78 1.54
C ALA A 106 23.44 14.51 2.94
N GLU A 107 23.75 15.58 3.70
CA GLU A 107 24.34 15.44 5.04
C GLU A 107 23.31 14.90 6.04
N ASN A 108 22.06 15.33 5.91
CA ASN A 108 20.95 14.86 6.76
C ASN A 108 20.29 13.59 6.19
N ALA A 109 20.61 13.19 4.96
CA ALA A 109 19.99 12.11 4.21
C ALA A 109 18.47 12.26 4.18
N THR A 110 18.01 13.42 3.68
CA THR A 110 16.58 13.75 3.54
C THR A 110 16.26 14.34 2.17
N LEU A 111 15.00 14.18 1.78
CA LEU A 111 14.46 14.75 0.55
C LEU A 111 13.15 15.45 0.86
N VAL A 112 12.99 16.68 0.40
CA VAL A 112 11.75 17.45 0.49
C VAL A 112 11.07 17.47 -0.87
N CYS A 113 9.80 17.05 -0.92
CA CYS A 113 9.03 17.07 -2.15
C CYS A 113 7.58 17.52 -1.93
N GLU A 114 6.95 17.91 -3.02
CA GLU A 114 5.51 18.15 -3.07
C GLU A 114 4.74 16.82 -3.11
N ALA A 115 3.53 16.82 -2.58
CA ALA A 115 2.73 15.60 -2.38
C ALA A 115 2.27 14.92 -3.68
N GLY A 116 2.22 15.65 -4.80
CA GLY A 116 1.93 15.10 -6.11
C GLY A 116 3.15 14.53 -6.84
N ALA A 117 4.35 14.57 -6.24
CA ALA A 117 5.53 13.92 -6.82
C ALA A 117 5.30 12.40 -6.95
N VAL A 118 5.61 11.86 -8.13
CA VAL A 118 5.45 10.42 -8.42
C VAL A 118 6.56 9.64 -7.72
N LEU A 119 6.20 8.52 -7.08
CA LEU A 119 7.12 7.70 -6.29
C LEU A 119 8.38 7.31 -7.08
N ALA A 120 8.23 6.78 -8.30
CA ALA A 120 9.36 6.41 -9.15
C ALA A 120 10.29 7.58 -9.49
N GLN A 121 9.76 8.81 -9.58
CA GLN A 121 10.59 10.01 -9.79
C GLN A 121 11.40 10.36 -8.54
N VAL A 122 10.80 10.21 -7.35
CA VAL A 122 11.49 10.43 -6.07
C VAL A 122 12.60 9.40 -5.88
N GLN A 123 12.35 8.13 -6.16
CA GLN A 123 13.33 7.04 -6.12
C GLN A 123 14.50 7.34 -7.06
N LYS A 124 14.22 7.64 -8.32
CA LYS A 124 15.25 7.96 -9.33
C LYS A 124 16.09 9.19 -8.95
N HIS A 125 15.47 10.21 -8.36
CA HIS A 125 16.18 11.40 -7.90
C HIS A 125 17.09 11.08 -6.72
N ALA A 126 16.64 10.29 -5.75
CA ALA A 126 17.45 9.82 -4.64
C ALA A 126 18.62 8.97 -5.12
N GLU A 127 18.40 8.02 -6.03
CA GLU A 127 19.41 7.15 -6.62
C GLU A 127 20.51 7.92 -7.35
N ALA A 128 20.13 8.93 -8.14
CA ALA A 128 21.08 9.80 -8.82
C ALA A 128 22.01 10.57 -7.87
N ALA A 129 21.57 10.76 -6.61
CA ALA A 129 22.36 11.37 -5.54
C ALA A 129 23.09 10.34 -4.64
N GLY A 130 23.03 9.03 -4.97
CA GLY A 130 23.65 7.96 -4.19
C GLY A 130 22.84 7.49 -2.97
N PHE A 131 21.54 7.77 -2.95
CA PHE A 131 20.63 7.38 -1.88
C PHE A 131 19.52 6.44 -2.36
N LEU A 132 18.97 5.70 -1.41
CA LEU A 132 17.77 4.86 -1.57
C LEU A 132 16.58 5.54 -0.89
N PHE A 133 15.46 5.67 -1.60
CA PHE A 133 14.13 5.78 -0.99
C PHE A 133 13.46 4.41 -1.07
N PRO A 134 13.30 3.68 0.05
CA PRO A 134 13.11 2.22 0.04
C PRO A 134 11.67 1.75 -0.13
N LEU A 135 10.71 2.62 -0.44
CA LEU A 135 9.33 2.22 -0.71
C LEU A 135 9.23 1.60 -2.10
N SER A 136 8.89 0.32 -2.21
CA SER A 136 8.67 -0.36 -3.49
C SER A 136 7.27 -0.92 -3.58
N LEU A 137 6.52 -0.47 -4.58
CA LEU A 137 5.12 -0.82 -4.82
C LEU A 137 4.92 -1.18 -6.29
N ALA A 138 3.99 -2.08 -6.58
CA ALA A 138 3.61 -2.40 -7.97
C ALA A 138 3.08 -1.18 -8.75
N SER A 139 2.64 -0.12 -8.05
CA SER A 139 2.10 1.12 -8.64
C SER A 139 3.07 2.31 -8.60
N GLU A 140 4.36 2.11 -8.34
CA GLU A 140 5.35 3.20 -8.14
C GLU A 140 5.43 4.18 -9.32
N GLY A 141 5.16 3.73 -10.54
CA GLY A 141 5.14 4.55 -11.75
C GLY A 141 4.01 5.60 -11.81
N SER A 142 2.99 5.49 -10.95
CA SER A 142 1.84 6.41 -10.90
C SER A 142 1.46 6.84 -9.49
N ALA A 143 1.80 6.08 -8.46
CA ALA A 143 1.55 6.44 -7.07
C ALA A 143 2.27 7.75 -6.72
N GLN A 144 1.57 8.65 -6.02
CA GLN A 144 2.10 9.95 -5.60
C GLN A 144 2.40 9.96 -4.10
N ILE A 145 3.39 10.73 -3.69
CA ILE A 145 3.89 10.77 -2.29
C ILE A 145 2.78 11.09 -1.29
N GLY A 146 1.92 12.08 -1.57
CA GLY A 146 0.79 12.38 -0.68
C GLY A 146 -0.18 11.20 -0.53
N GLY A 147 -0.40 10.44 -1.61
CA GLY A 147 -1.24 9.24 -1.60
C GLY A 147 -0.65 8.11 -0.78
N VAL A 148 0.63 7.76 -0.99
CA VAL A 148 1.30 6.67 -0.25
C VAL A 148 1.49 7.00 1.24
N ILE A 149 1.65 8.29 1.59
CA ILE A 149 1.64 8.74 2.99
C ILE A 149 0.22 8.59 3.57
N SER A 150 -0.80 9.04 2.85
CA SER A 150 -2.19 9.02 3.32
C SER A 150 -2.73 7.61 3.53
N THR A 151 -2.18 6.59 2.87
CA THR A 151 -2.50 5.18 3.08
C THR A 151 -1.49 4.46 3.98
N ASN A 152 -0.43 5.14 4.41
CA ASN A 152 0.69 4.51 5.13
C ASN A 152 1.21 3.28 4.38
N ALA A 153 1.48 3.42 3.09
CA ALA A 153 1.84 2.32 2.21
C ALA A 153 3.06 1.54 2.72
N GLY A 154 3.01 0.23 2.54
CA GLY A 154 4.09 -0.70 2.89
C GLY A 154 4.95 -1.06 1.70
N GLY A 155 4.85 -2.31 1.25
CA GLY A 155 5.61 -2.86 0.13
C GLY A 155 6.67 -3.87 0.56
N THR A 156 7.53 -4.28 -0.36
CA THR A 156 8.41 -5.45 -0.18
C THR A 156 9.56 -5.23 0.82
N ALA A 157 9.98 -3.98 1.05
CA ALA A 157 11.14 -3.67 1.87
C ALA A 157 10.81 -3.23 3.33
N VAL A 158 9.56 -3.42 3.76
CA VAL A 158 9.07 -3.03 5.10
C VAL A 158 9.86 -3.71 6.21
N LEU A 159 10.29 -4.94 5.98
CA LEU A 159 11.06 -5.72 6.95
C LEU A 159 12.31 -5.00 7.44
N ARG A 160 13.00 -4.29 6.57
CA ARG A 160 14.24 -3.56 6.88
C ARG A 160 13.99 -2.09 7.14
N TYR A 161 13.16 -1.45 6.35
CA TYR A 161 13.04 0.00 6.33
C TYR A 161 11.75 0.54 6.96
N GLY A 162 10.78 -0.33 7.25
CA GLY A 162 9.45 0.08 7.71
C GLY A 162 8.57 0.58 6.56
N ASN A 163 7.31 0.86 6.88
CA ASN A 163 6.33 1.46 5.96
C ASN A 163 6.50 2.99 5.86
N MET A 164 5.61 3.67 5.11
CA MET A 164 5.69 5.13 4.93
C MET A 164 5.78 5.92 6.23
N ARG A 165 5.13 5.49 7.31
CA ARG A 165 5.21 6.13 8.62
C ARG A 165 6.65 6.26 9.12
N SER A 166 7.48 5.26 8.88
CA SER A 166 8.90 5.26 9.24
C SER A 166 9.77 6.13 8.33
N GLN A 167 9.28 6.42 7.11
CA GLN A 167 10.01 7.18 6.09
C GLN A 167 9.71 8.68 6.16
N VAL A 168 8.63 9.11 6.84
CA VAL A 168 8.22 10.51 6.92
C VAL A 168 8.79 11.19 8.17
N LEU A 169 9.62 12.20 7.96
CA LEU A 169 10.18 13.03 9.04
C LEU A 169 9.35 14.29 9.30
N GLY A 170 8.74 14.86 8.27
CA GLY A 170 7.93 16.07 8.40
C GLY A 170 6.85 16.17 7.34
N LEU A 171 5.78 16.90 7.64
CA LEU A 171 4.67 17.17 6.73
C LEU A 171 4.26 18.63 6.72
N GLU A 172 3.81 19.11 5.57
CA GLU A 172 2.97 20.29 5.45
C GLU A 172 1.54 19.83 5.15
N VAL A 173 0.56 20.32 5.92
CA VAL A 173 -0.83 19.86 5.82
C VAL A 173 -1.78 21.06 5.86
N VAL A 174 -2.73 21.12 4.91
CA VAL A 174 -3.84 22.08 4.95
C VAL A 174 -5.05 21.42 5.60
N LEU A 175 -5.58 22.04 6.66
CA LEU A 175 -6.73 21.57 7.43
C LEU A 175 -8.05 21.99 6.76
N ALA A 176 -9.17 21.41 7.20
CA ALA A 176 -10.50 21.69 6.65
C ALA A 176 -10.96 23.16 6.81
N ASP A 177 -10.41 23.89 7.78
CA ASP A 177 -10.66 25.32 7.99
C ASP A 177 -9.73 26.24 7.15
N GLY A 178 -8.85 25.67 6.35
CA GLY A 178 -7.90 26.38 5.50
C GLY A 178 -6.64 26.86 6.22
N ARG A 179 -6.42 26.53 7.50
CA ARG A 179 -5.11 26.73 8.13
C ARG A 179 -4.10 25.74 7.55
N CYS A 180 -2.87 26.21 7.41
CA CYS A 180 -1.75 25.37 7.00
C CYS A 180 -0.84 25.09 8.21
N TRP A 181 -0.70 23.81 8.56
CA TRP A 181 0.29 23.38 9.53
C TRP A 181 1.60 23.05 8.78
N ASN A 182 2.66 23.81 9.13
CA ASN A 182 3.99 23.56 8.62
C ASN A 182 4.82 22.79 9.66
N GLY A 183 4.90 21.50 9.49
CA GLY A 183 5.75 20.58 10.26
C GLY A 183 6.92 20.02 9.41
N LEU A 184 7.41 20.74 8.40
CA LEU A 184 8.50 20.33 7.53
C LEU A 184 9.86 20.38 8.24
N LYS A 185 10.01 19.56 9.27
CA LYS A 185 11.28 19.42 10.00
C LYS A 185 11.92 18.08 9.63
N GLY A 186 13.16 18.10 9.14
CA GLY A 186 13.96 16.92 8.84
C GLY A 186 14.62 16.30 10.08
N LEU A 187 14.04 16.46 11.27
CA LEU A 187 14.62 16.01 12.52
C LEU A 187 14.32 14.55 12.80
N ARG A 188 15.33 13.79 13.23
CA ARG A 188 15.16 12.41 13.70
C ARG A 188 14.68 12.33 15.15
N LYS A 189 14.85 13.41 15.92
CA LYS A 189 14.40 13.54 17.31
C LYS A 189 13.73 14.90 17.49
N ASP A 190 12.44 14.91 17.80
CA ASP A 190 11.67 16.11 18.16
C ASP A 190 10.62 15.74 19.21
N ASN A 191 10.92 16.02 20.48
CA ASN A 191 10.03 15.76 21.61
C ASN A 191 9.36 17.07 22.11
N THR A 192 9.21 18.08 21.24
CA THR A 192 8.57 19.36 21.56
C THR A 192 7.05 19.30 21.45
N GLY A 193 6.42 18.35 22.09
CA GLY A 193 4.96 18.14 22.09
C GLY A 193 4.54 16.87 21.36
N TYR A 194 3.25 16.80 21.00
CA TYR A 194 2.70 15.65 20.27
C TYR A 194 3.24 15.61 18.85
N ASP A 195 3.53 14.40 18.35
CA ASP A 195 3.96 14.17 16.98
C ASP A 195 2.77 14.20 16.02
N LEU A 196 2.35 15.41 15.63
CA LEU A 196 1.12 15.63 14.86
C LEU A 196 1.11 14.98 13.48
N LYS A 197 2.28 14.75 12.84
CA LYS A 197 2.31 14.09 11.54
C LYS A 197 1.66 12.71 11.58
N GLN A 198 1.69 12.04 12.75
CA GLN A 198 1.11 10.70 12.92
C GLN A 198 -0.41 10.69 12.76
N CYS A 199 -1.09 11.82 12.94
CA CYS A 199 -2.53 11.93 12.71
C CYS A 199 -2.89 11.89 11.22
N PHE A 200 -2.01 12.33 10.34
CA PHE A 200 -2.28 12.45 8.89
C PHE A 200 -1.77 11.25 8.09
N ILE A 201 -0.75 10.54 8.60
CA ILE A 201 -0.22 9.34 7.97
C ILE A 201 -1.22 8.18 8.17
N GLY A 202 -1.74 7.63 7.06
CA GLY A 202 -2.77 6.59 7.10
C GLY A 202 -4.19 7.12 7.32
N ALA A 203 -4.40 8.45 7.25
CA ALA A 203 -5.72 9.07 7.41
C ALA A 203 -6.55 9.14 6.11
N GLU A 204 -6.04 8.64 5.00
CA GLU A 204 -6.72 8.60 3.69
C GLU A 204 -7.32 9.96 3.27
N GLY A 205 -6.65 11.06 3.63
CA GLY A 205 -7.12 12.41 3.31
C GLY A 205 -8.37 12.88 4.06
N THR A 206 -8.80 12.17 5.12
CA THR A 206 -10.00 12.53 5.88
C THR A 206 -9.76 13.59 6.96
N LEU A 207 -8.51 13.82 7.38
CA LEU A 207 -8.14 14.74 8.46
C LEU A 207 -7.43 16.00 7.99
N GLY A 208 -6.91 16.01 6.76
CA GLY A 208 -6.17 17.12 6.17
C GLY A 208 -5.61 16.74 4.80
N ILE A 209 -5.18 17.74 4.04
CA ILE A 209 -4.56 17.58 2.72
C ILE A 209 -3.05 17.77 2.86
N ILE A 210 -2.30 16.70 2.69
CA ILE A 210 -0.83 16.75 2.67
C ILE A 210 -0.40 17.45 1.39
N THR A 211 0.41 18.50 1.51
CA THR A 211 0.91 19.29 0.37
C THR A 211 2.40 19.12 0.13
N ARG A 212 3.18 18.85 1.19
CA ARG A 212 4.63 18.57 1.12
C ARG A 212 5.03 17.57 2.16
N ALA A 213 6.15 16.89 1.93
CA ALA A 213 6.75 15.96 2.87
C ALA A 213 8.27 16.08 2.91
N VAL A 214 8.83 15.82 4.09
CA VAL A 214 10.25 15.51 4.29
C VAL A 214 10.39 14.01 4.42
N LEU A 215 11.10 13.40 3.50
CA LEU A 215 11.32 11.97 3.39
C LEU A 215 12.71 11.61 3.89
N ARG A 216 12.81 10.51 4.61
CA ARG A 216 14.08 9.93 5.02
C ARG A 216 14.70 9.15 3.87
N LEU A 217 15.99 9.37 3.63
CA LEU A 217 16.79 8.59 2.69
C LEU A 217 17.74 7.66 3.44
N TYR A 218 18.19 6.63 2.73
CA TYR A 218 19.19 5.67 3.19
C TYR A 218 20.35 5.64 2.19
N PRO A 219 21.55 5.21 2.58
CA PRO A 219 22.60 4.93 1.61
C PRO A 219 22.11 3.92 0.56
N LEU A 220 22.58 4.04 -0.67
CA LEU A 220 22.27 3.07 -1.71
C LEU A 220 22.99 1.76 -1.42
N PRO A 221 22.30 0.61 -1.33
CA PRO A 221 22.95 -0.69 -1.17
C PRO A 221 23.90 -0.97 -2.33
N ARG A 222 25.12 -1.44 -2.00
CA ARG A 222 26.15 -1.78 -2.99
C ARG A 222 26.13 -3.22 -3.41
N GLN A 223 25.50 -4.08 -2.60
CA GLN A 223 25.30 -5.49 -2.90
C GLN A 223 23.85 -5.87 -2.60
N ARG A 224 23.30 -6.72 -3.46
CA ARG A 224 22.02 -7.41 -3.27
C ARG A 224 22.20 -8.86 -3.63
N VAL A 225 21.64 -9.76 -2.83
CA VAL A 225 21.60 -11.19 -3.09
C VAL A 225 20.18 -11.68 -2.93
N THR A 226 19.67 -12.32 -3.97
CA THR A 226 18.30 -12.83 -4.03
C THR A 226 18.33 -14.35 -4.13
N ALA A 227 17.47 -15.04 -3.38
CA ALA A 227 17.32 -16.49 -3.47
C ALA A 227 15.84 -16.88 -3.47
N TRP A 228 15.55 -18.00 -4.14
CA TRP A 228 14.26 -18.69 -4.13
C TRP A 228 14.39 -20.01 -3.39
N LEU A 229 13.54 -20.22 -2.38
CA LEU A 229 13.64 -21.35 -1.46
C LEU A 229 12.37 -22.19 -1.53
N SER A 230 12.51 -23.51 -1.43
CA SER A 230 11.41 -24.45 -1.19
C SER A 230 11.27 -24.68 0.30
N VAL A 231 10.07 -24.49 0.84
CA VAL A 231 9.75 -24.75 2.25
C VAL A 231 8.56 -25.69 2.38
N PRO A 232 8.60 -26.69 3.27
CA PRO A 232 7.53 -27.68 3.41
C PRO A 232 6.20 -27.10 3.89
N SER A 233 6.25 -26.03 4.69
CA SER A 233 5.05 -25.44 5.30
C SER A 233 5.24 -23.96 5.70
N PRO A 234 4.13 -23.22 5.92
CA PRO A 234 4.20 -21.86 6.47
C PRO A 234 4.85 -21.79 7.85
N ALA A 235 4.71 -22.84 8.67
CA ALA A 235 5.34 -22.92 9.98
C ALA A 235 6.88 -22.97 9.88
N LEU A 236 7.39 -23.77 8.92
CA LEU A 236 8.81 -23.82 8.64
C LEU A 236 9.32 -22.53 7.98
N ALA A 237 8.52 -21.85 7.14
CA ALA A 237 8.87 -20.53 6.61
C ALA A 237 9.07 -19.49 7.73
N VAL A 238 8.19 -19.46 8.74
CA VAL A 238 8.34 -18.60 9.91
C VAL A 238 9.56 -18.99 10.75
N GLY A 239 9.81 -20.28 10.93
CA GLY A 239 11.01 -20.80 11.57
C GLY A 239 12.28 -20.39 10.85
N LEU A 240 12.29 -20.52 9.54
CA LEU A 240 13.39 -20.12 8.63
C LEU A 240 13.67 -18.61 8.74
N LEU A 241 12.64 -17.76 8.73
CA LEU A 241 12.82 -16.32 8.92
C LEU A 241 13.52 -16.01 10.24
N ARG A 242 13.09 -16.63 11.34
CA ARG A 242 13.73 -16.46 12.66
C ARG A 242 15.20 -16.90 12.63
N PHE A 243 15.45 -18.05 12.02
CA PHE A 243 16.80 -18.59 11.87
C PHE A 243 17.70 -17.65 11.05
N LEU A 244 17.25 -17.23 9.88
CA LEU A 244 18.01 -16.35 8.99
C LEU A 244 18.22 -14.96 9.58
N ARG A 245 17.30 -14.43 10.36
CA ARG A 245 17.51 -13.18 11.11
C ARG A 245 18.66 -13.31 12.12
N ALA A 246 18.81 -14.45 12.76
CA ALA A 246 19.94 -14.67 13.66
C ALA A 246 21.29 -14.75 12.94
N GLN A 247 21.31 -15.25 11.69
CA GLN A 247 22.54 -15.38 10.88
C GLN A 247 22.89 -14.11 10.11
N CYS A 248 21.88 -13.43 9.53
CA CYS A 248 22.08 -12.33 8.58
C CYS A 248 21.81 -10.94 9.19
N GLY A 249 21.18 -10.89 10.37
CA GLY A 249 20.82 -9.65 11.04
C GLY A 249 19.77 -8.84 10.26
N ASP A 250 19.94 -7.54 10.24
CA ASP A 250 19.08 -6.56 9.56
C ASP A 250 19.34 -6.42 8.04
N ARG A 251 20.22 -7.29 7.48
CA ARG A 251 20.47 -7.32 6.04
C ARG A 251 19.31 -7.87 5.22
N ILE A 252 18.38 -8.60 5.84
CA ILE A 252 17.20 -9.13 5.15
C ILE A 252 16.27 -7.96 4.82
N SER A 253 16.21 -7.58 3.54
CA SER A 253 15.33 -6.52 3.04
C SER A 253 13.93 -7.03 2.72
N ALA A 254 13.81 -8.25 2.18
CA ALA A 254 12.55 -8.87 1.84
C ALA A 254 12.48 -10.36 2.19
N PHE A 255 11.29 -10.83 2.57
CA PHE A 255 11.01 -12.25 2.84
C PHE A 255 9.54 -12.54 2.50
N GLU A 256 9.34 -13.08 1.28
CA GLU A 256 8.05 -13.26 0.64
C GLU A 256 7.62 -14.73 0.65
N LEU A 257 6.44 -15.02 1.19
CA LEU A 257 5.85 -16.36 1.10
C LEU A 257 4.96 -16.47 -0.14
N ILE A 258 5.03 -17.60 -0.84
CA ILE A 258 4.29 -17.83 -2.09
C ILE A 258 3.76 -19.26 -2.06
N SER A 259 2.43 -19.42 -2.10
CA SER A 259 1.81 -20.75 -2.19
C SER A 259 1.99 -21.37 -3.58
N HIS A 260 1.93 -22.69 -3.65
CA HIS A 260 1.89 -23.45 -4.90
C HIS A 260 0.84 -22.89 -5.88
N SER A 261 -0.37 -22.63 -5.39
CA SER A 261 -1.45 -22.07 -6.23
C SER A 261 -1.08 -20.72 -6.84
N ALA A 262 -0.39 -19.85 -6.08
CA ALA A 262 0.02 -18.55 -6.58
C ALA A 262 1.07 -18.64 -7.68
N LEU A 263 2.10 -19.46 -7.47
CA LEU A 263 3.16 -19.69 -8.47
C LEU A 263 2.63 -20.38 -9.72
N SER A 264 1.78 -21.40 -9.57
CA SER A 264 1.17 -22.13 -10.70
C SER A 264 0.35 -21.22 -11.60
N LEU A 265 -0.38 -20.24 -11.04
CA LEU A 265 -1.10 -19.25 -11.85
C LEU A 265 -0.17 -18.38 -12.70
N VAL A 266 0.98 -17.96 -12.15
CA VAL A 266 1.97 -17.18 -12.91
C VAL A 266 2.50 -17.99 -14.08
N LEU A 267 2.93 -19.23 -13.83
CA LEU A 267 3.49 -20.10 -14.86
C LEU A 267 2.46 -20.48 -15.93
N HIS A 268 1.17 -20.61 -15.56
CA HIS A 268 0.09 -20.90 -16.49
C HIS A 268 -0.26 -19.70 -17.39
N HIS A 269 -0.43 -18.52 -16.80
CA HIS A 269 -0.93 -17.35 -17.53
C HIS A 269 0.16 -16.48 -18.16
N ILE A 270 1.42 -16.68 -17.78
CA ILE A 270 2.55 -15.86 -18.22
C ILE A 270 3.69 -16.82 -18.67
N PRO A 271 3.55 -17.47 -19.82
CA PRO A 271 4.39 -18.60 -20.23
C PRO A 271 5.87 -18.27 -20.50
N GLN A 272 6.26 -16.99 -20.50
CA GLN A 272 7.66 -16.59 -20.59
C GLN A 272 8.45 -16.85 -19.28
N PHE A 273 7.78 -17.12 -18.18
CA PHE A 273 8.43 -17.46 -16.92
C PHE A 273 8.63 -18.96 -16.78
N GLN A 274 9.71 -19.32 -16.13
CA GLN A 274 10.06 -20.71 -15.81
C GLN A 274 10.02 -20.92 -14.30
N ALA A 275 9.73 -22.14 -13.89
CA ALA A 275 9.79 -22.55 -12.50
C ALA A 275 11.23 -22.46 -11.99
N PRO A 276 11.47 -21.79 -10.84
CA PRO A 276 12.82 -21.74 -10.26
C PRO A 276 13.29 -23.09 -9.73
N LEU A 277 12.36 -23.95 -9.35
CA LEU A 277 12.58 -25.28 -8.78
C LEU A 277 11.65 -26.30 -9.41
N ASP A 278 12.13 -27.52 -9.62
CA ASP A 278 11.37 -28.68 -10.09
C ASP A 278 11.61 -29.87 -9.15
N PRO A 279 10.56 -30.50 -8.58
CA PRO A 279 9.15 -30.17 -8.74
C PRO A 279 8.78 -28.83 -8.08
N LEU A 280 7.62 -28.26 -8.50
CA LEU A 280 7.08 -27.04 -7.88
C LEU A 280 6.81 -27.29 -6.39
N PRO A 281 7.37 -26.46 -5.47
CA PRO A 281 7.18 -26.66 -4.05
C PRO A 281 5.74 -26.34 -3.60
N ALA A 282 5.33 -26.94 -2.49
CA ALA A 282 4.07 -26.61 -1.82
C ALA A 282 4.05 -25.15 -1.38
N TRP A 283 5.18 -24.66 -0.86
CA TRP A 283 5.41 -23.29 -0.49
C TRP A 283 6.79 -22.84 -0.94
N SER A 284 6.88 -21.62 -1.40
CA SER A 284 8.15 -20.98 -1.74
C SER A 284 8.38 -19.76 -0.87
N VAL A 285 9.66 -19.44 -0.67
CA VAL A 285 10.10 -18.18 -0.08
C VAL A 285 11.05 -17.49 -1.06
N LEU A 286 10.76 -16.23 -1.40
CA LEU A 286 11.71 -15.32 -2.04
C LEU A 286 12.34 -14.47 -0.95
N ILE A 287 13.67 -14.53 -0.83
CA ILE A 287 14.45 -13.73 0.13
C ILE A 287 15.41 -12.82 -0.59
N GLU A 288 15.56 -11.59 -0.08
CA GLU A 288 16.59 -10.66 -0.53
C GLU A 288 17.36 -10.09 0.66
N LEU A 289 18.68 -10.05 0.50
CA LEU A 289 19.60 -9.39 1.41
C LEU A 289 20.25 -8.19 0.72
N GLU A 290 20.48 -7.13 1.48
CA GLU A 290 21.17 -5.92 1.03
C GLU A 290 22.33 -5.58 1.95
N GLU A 291 23.44 -5.08 1.37
CA GLU A 291 24.63 -4.64 2.11
C GLU A 291 25.19 -3.33 1.52
N PHE A 292 25.67 -2.46 2.40
CA PHE A 292 26.24 -1.17 2.03
C PHE A 292 27.77 -1.22 1.83
N ASP A 293 28.44 -2.21 2.43
CA ASP A 293 29.86 -2.47 2.19
C ASP A 293 30.02 -3.29 0.90
N ALA A 294 30.71 -2.72 -0.07
CA ALA A 294 31.00 -3.40 -1.36
C ALA A 294 31.92 -4.62 -1.22
N LEU A 295 32.67 -4.72 -0.11
CA LEU A 295 33.62 -5.81 0.13
C LEU A 295 33.08 -6.90 1.05
N ALA A 296 31.91 -6.71 1.65
CA ALA A 296 31.30 -7.72 2.51
C ALA A 296 30.98 -8.99 1.70
N PRO A 297 31.20 -10.20 2.24
CA PRO A 297 30.91 -11.45 1.56
C PRO A 297 29.42 -11.82 1.66
N LEU A 298 28.52 -10.96 1.17
CA LEU A 298 27.06 -11.07 1.37
C LEU A 298 26.50 -12.37 0.80
N GLN A 299 26.93 -12.76 -0.42
CA GLN A 299 26.51 -14.02 -1.03
C GLN A 299 26.95 -15.23 -0.21
N GLY A 300 28.23 -15.27 0.20
CA GLY A 300 28.75 -16.35 1.02
C GLY A 300 28.12 -16.42 2.42
N LEU A 301 27.66 -15.27 2.96
CA LEU A 301 26.87 -15.25 4.19
C LEU A 301 25.52 -15.95 4.00
N LEU A 302 24.79 -15.63 2.94
CA LEU A 302 23.51 -16.25 2.66
C LEU A 302 23.68 -17.74 2.33
N GLU A 303 24.65 -18.11 1.50
CA GLU A 303 24.94 -19.51 1.15
C GLU A 303 25.17 -20.38 2.41
N LYS A 304 26.03 -19.93 3.31
CA LYS A 304 26.29 -20.61 4.58
C LYS A 304 25.04 -20.73 5.45
N ALA A 305 24.26 -19.66 5.55
CA ALA A 305 23.03 -19.66 6.33
C ALA A 305 22.00 -20.62 5.74
N LEU A 306 21.88 -20.73 4.42
CA LEU A 306 20.97 -21.65 3.74
C LEU A 306 21.42 -23.12 3.88
N VAL A 307 22.71 -23.40 3.83
CA VAL A 307 23.25 -24.76 4.10
C VAL A 307 22.89 -25.21 5.51
N LEU A 308 23.11 -24.36 6.52
CA LEU A 308 22.73 -24.68 7.91
C LEU A 308 21.20 -24.85 8.04
N ALA A 309 20.40 -24.04 7.36
CA ALA A 309 18.95 -24.17 7.37
C ALA A 309 18.45 -25.45 6.70
N LEU A 310 19.14 -25.96 5.67
CA LEU A 310 18.91 -27.28 5.06
C LEU A 310 19.21 -28.40 6.07
N GLU A 311 20.35 -28.33 6.76
CA GLU A 311 20.74 -29.31 7.79
C GLU A 311 19.74 -29.36 8.96
N GLU A 312 19.14 -28.22 9.34
CA GLU A 312 18.09 -28.10 10.34
C GLU A 312 16.69 -28.51 9.84
N GLY A 313 16.54 -28.84 8.54
CA GLY A 313 15.26 -29.22 7.93
C GLY A 313 14.25 -28.07 7.83
N LEU A 314 14.72 -26.83 7.80
CA LEU A 314 13.85 -25.64 7.70
C LEU A 314 13.45 -25.35 6.24
N LEU A 315 14.18 -25.85 5.28
CA LEU A 315 13.89 -25.78 3.84
C LEU A 315 14.35 -27.06 3.13
N ASP A 316 13.80 -27.34 1.94
CA ASP A 316 14.12 -28.53 1.17
C ASP A 316 15.13 -28.26 0.05
N ASN A 317 15.07 -27.07 -0.54
CA ASN A 317 15.91 -26.69 -1.69
C ASN A 317 16.03 -25.17 -1.80
N ALA A 318 17.09 -24.70 -2.47
CA ALA A 318 17.36 -23.29 -2.67
C ALA A 318 18.05 -23.02 -4.02
N VAL A 319 17.67 -21.93 -4.68
CA VAL A 319 18.35 -21.37 -5.85
C VAL A 319 18.75 -19.93 -5.56
N LEU A 320 20.04 -19.61 -5.72
CA LEU A 320 20.56 -18.25 -5.60
C LEU A 320 20.71 -17.63 -6.99
N ALA A 321 20.24 -16.43 -7.16
CA ALA A 321 20.48 -15.65 -8.37
C ALA A 321 21.98 -15.36 -8.52
N GLN A 322 22.55 -15.68 -9.67
CA GLN A 322 23.97 -15.46 -9.98
C GLN A 322 24.18 -14.16 -10.77
N SER A 323 23.11 -13.49 -11.15
CA SER A 323 23.14 -12.23 -11.90
C SER A 323 21.94 -11.36 -11.54
N LEU A 324 22.05 -10.06 -11.83
CA LEU A 324 20.94 -9.12 -11.69
C LEU A 324 19.71 -9.55 -12.53
N ALA A 325 19.93 -10.10 -13.72
CA ALA A 325 18.86 -10.57 -14.59
C ALA A 325 18.09 -11.76 -13.96
N GLU A 326 18.80 -12.69 -13.33
CA GLU A 326 18.18 -13.81 -12.62
C GLU A 326 17.42 -13.32 -11.38
N ALA A 327 18.00 -12.38 -10.58
CA ALA A 327 17.30 -11.79 -9.46
C ALA A 327 16.01 -11.09 -9.89
N GLN A 328 16.04 -10.32 -10.98
CA GLN A 328 14.85 -9.69 -11.56
C GLN A 328 13.83 -10.73 -12.05
N ALA A 329 14.26 -11.85 -12.62
CA ALA A 329 13.36 -12.92 -13.03
C ALA A 329 12.66 -13.59 -11.84
N LEU A 330 13.36 -13.81 -10.73
CA LEU A 330 12.77 -14.34 -9.49
C LEU A 330 11.75 -13.36 -8.91
N TRP A 331 12.09 -12.07 -8.81
CA TRP A 331 11.16 -11.03 -8.37
C TRP A 331 9.93 -10.92 -9.27
N ALA A 332 10.12 -10.99 -10.59
CA ALA A 332 9.02 -10.93 -11.54
C ALA A 332 7.99 -12.05 -11.33
N LEU A 333 8.40 -13.26 -10.94
CA LEU A 333 7.47 -14.32 -10.57
C LEU A 333 6.56 -13.90 -9.42
N ARG A 334 7.10 -13.24 -8.39
CA ARG A 334 6.34 -12.75 -7.23
C ARG A 334 5.42 -11.58 -7.61
N GLU A 335 5.91 -10.62 -8.36
CA GLU A 335 5.19 -9.41 -8.73
C GLU A 335 4.03 -9.67 -9.68
N ARG A 336 4.17 -10.65 -10.57
CA ARG A 336 3.16 -11.03 -11.57
C ARG A 336 1.99 -11.85 -11.03
N ILE A 337 1.99 -12.24 -9.75
CA ILE A 337 0.88 -13.01 -9.16
C ILE A 337 -0.45 -12.25 -9.31
N SER A 338 -0.48 -10.94 -9.06
CA SER A 338 -1.70 -10.14 -9.18
C SER A 338 -2.21 -10.04 -10.63
N GLU A 339 -1.30 -9.98 -11.60
CA GLU A 339 -1.64 -9.99 -13.02
C GLU A 339 -2.17 -11.37 -13.44
N ALA A 340 -1.49 -12.44 -13.05
CA ALA A 340 -1.92 -13.81 -13.33
C ALA A 340 -3.32 -14.10 -12.78
N GLN A 341 -3.60 -13.66 -11.55
CA GLN A 341 -4.94 -13.75 -10.97
C GLN A 341 -5.99 -12.94 -11.75
N LYS A 342 -5.63 -11.78 -12.29
CA LYS A 342 -6.56 -10.99 -13.13
C LYS A 342 -6.88 -11.71 -14.44
N ARG A 343 -5.89 -12.39 -15.03
CA ARG A 343 -6.07 -13.21 -16.25
C ARG A 343 -6.88 -14.47 -15.98
N GLU A 344 -6.72 -15.08 -14.80
CA GLU A 344 -7.51 -16.24 -14.36
C GLU A 344 -8.99 -15.89 -14.18
N GLY A 345 -9.30 -14.68 -13.71
CA GLY A 345 -10.68 -14.23 -13.55
C GLY A 345 -10.97 -13.47 -12.26
N ILE A 346 -12.25 -13.44 -11.89
CA ILE A 346 -12.74 -12.70 -10.73
C ILE A 346 -12.39 -13.47 -9.45
N SER A 347 -11.92 -12.75 -8.43
CA SER A 347 -11.59 -13.31 -7.11
C SER A 347 -11.97 -12.36 -5.98
N ILE A 348 -12.26 -12.90 -4.79
CA ILE A 348 -12.36 -12.12 -3.55
C ILE A 348 -10.95 -11.95 -3.00
N LYS A 349 -10.56 -10.70 -2.72
CA LYS A 349 -9.20 -10.37 -2.31
C LYS A 349 -9.18 -9.86 -0.88
N HIS A 350 -8.33 -10.47 -0.07
CA HIS A 350 -8.04 -10.03 1.28
C HIS A 350 -6.57 -9.59 1.36
N ASP A 351 -6.37 -8.48 2.05
CA ASP A 351 -5.09 -7.90 2.43
C ASP A 351 -5.13 -7.76 3.94
N ILE A 352 -4.55 -8.73 4.63
CA ILE A 352 -4.62 -8.85 6.09
C ILE A 352 -3.23 -8.90 6.69
N SER A 353 -3.14 -8.59 7.97
CA SER A 353 -1.94 -8.91 8.73
C SER A 353 -2.28 -9.60 10.04
N VAL A 354 -1.40 -10.51 10.45
CA VAL A 354 -1.41 -11.17 11.77
C VAL A 354 0.01 -11.14 12.35
N PRO A 355 0.19 -11.29 13.67
CA PRO A 355 1.53 -11.48 14.20
C PRO A 355 2.25 -12.59 13.44
N VAL A 356 3.53 -12.39 13.08
CA VAL A 356 4.29 -13.32 12.22
C VAL A 356 4.21 -14.76 12.75
N SER A 357 4.27 -14.95 14.07
CA SER A 357 4.13 -16.27 14.72
C SER A 357 2.76 -16.93 14.54
N ARG A 358 1.74 -16.16 14.16
CA ARG A 358 0.35 -16.64 13.99
C ARG A 358 -0.02 -16.88 12.52
N ILE A 359 0.89 -16.60 11.58
CA ILE A 359 0.66 -16.85 10.14
C ILE A 359 0.27 -18.30 9.85
N PRO A 360 0.96 -19.32 10.37
CA PRO A 360 0.59 -20.71 10.10
C PRO A 360 -0.81 -21.06 10.59
N GLU A 361 -1.16 -20.63 11.79
CA GLU A 361 -2.48 -20.84 12.38
C GLU A 361 -3.58 -20.13 11.59
N PHE A 362 -3.33 -18.90 11.13
CA PHE A 362 -4.27 -18.18 10.27
C PHE A 362 -4.55 -18.96 8.98
N ILE A 363 -3.50 -19.39 8.27
CA ILE A 363 -3.64 -20.12 6.99
C ILE A 363 -4.43 -21.41 7.21
N GLU A 364 -4.14 -22.15 8.27
CA GLU A 364 -4.83 -23.41 8.60
C GLU A 364 -6.30 -23.18 8.97
N CYS A 365 -6.56 -22.30 9.94
CA CYS A 365 -7.93 -22.05 10.44
C CYS A 365 -8.83 -21.44 9.37
N ALA A 366 -8.34 -20.39 8.67
CA ALA A 366 -9.11 -19.77 7.60
C ALA A 366 -9.37 -20.74 6.44
N GLY A 367 -8.36 -21.55 6.06
CA GLY A 367 -8.50 -22.56 5.03
C GLY A 367 -9.54 -23.63 5.36
N LYS A 368 -9.52 -24.16 6.58
CA LYS A 368 -10.51 -25.14 7.05
C LYS A 368 -11.94 -24.57 7.06
N ASN A 369 -12.11 -23.37 7.59
CA ASN A 369 -13.42 -22.74 7.68
C ASN A 369 -13.99 -22.41 6.30
N LEU A 370 -13.15 -21.97 5.38
CA LEU A 370 -13.55 -21.67 4.00
C LEU A 370 -13.89 -22.95 3.22
N GLU A 371 -13.10 -24.02 3.35
CA GLU A 371 -13.40 -25.30 2.69
C GLU A 371 -14.72 -25.89 3.20
N ALA A 372 -15.00 -25.78 4.50
CA ALA A 372 -16.26 -26.24 5.09
C ALA A 372 -17.47 -25.43 4.55
N ALA A 373 -17.34 -24.13 4.38
CA ALA A 373 -18.43 -23.25 3.90
C ALA A 373 -18.54 -23.23 2.36
N PHE A 374 -17.44 -23.40 1.66
CA PHE A 374 -17.32 -23.29 0.21
C PHE A 374 -16.47 -24.43 -0.36
N PRO A 375 -16.97 -25.67 -0.40
CA PRO A 375 -16.17 -26.83 -0.81
C PRO A 375 -15.49 -26.69 -2.18
N GLY A 376 -14.18 -26.95 -2.22
CA GLY A 376 -13.33 -26.80 -3.40
C GLY A 376 -12.93 -25.36 -3.71
N ILE A 377 -13.05 -24.44 -2.75
CA ILE A 377 -12.53 -23.08 -2.89
C ILE A 377 -11.00 -23.09 -2.99
N ARG A 378 -10.46 -22.38 -3.97
CA ARG A 378 -9.03 -22.27 -4.17
C ARG A 378 -8.50 -21.04 -3.42
N VAL A 379 -7.53 -21.28 -2.55
CA VAL A 379 -6.79 -20.24 -1.84
C VAL A 379 -5.51 -19.90 -2.61
N VAL A 380 -5.34 -18.62 -2.96
CA VAL A 380 -4.12 -18.05 -3.53
C VAL A 380 -3.50 -17.16 -2.46
N CYS A 381 -2.59 -17.75 -1.68
CA CYS A 381 -1.93 -17.09 -0.56
C CYS A 381 -0.50 -16.71 -0.93
N PHE A 382 -0.14 -15.43 -0.71
CA PHE A 382 1.20 -14.91 -0.86
C PHE A 382 1.35 -13.63 -0.05
N GLY A 383 2.57 -13.21 0.27
CA GLY A 383 2.75 -11.92 0.97
C GLY A 383 4.05 -11.80 1.75
N HIS A 384 4.15 -10.67 2.46
CA HIS A 384 5.31 -10.21 3.20
C HIS A 384 5.33 -10.86 4.59
N VAL A 385 5.81 -12.11 4.70
CA VAL A 385 5.84 -12.83 5.99
C VAL A 385 6.68 -12.09 7.03
N GLY A 386 7.68 -11.34 6.56
CA GLY A 386 8.56 -10.58 7.44
C GLY A 386 7.87 -9.60 8.37
N ASP A 387 6.73 -9.05 7.96
CA ASP A 387 5.92 -8.08 8.69
C ASP A 387 4.50 -8.56 9.02
N GLY A 388 4.17 -9.80 8.64
CA GLY A 388 2.89 -10.43 8.95
C GLY A 388 1.79 -10.20 7.92
N ASN A 389 2.05 -9.49 6.82
CA ASN A 389 1.06 -9.23 5.78
C ASN A 389 0.88 -10.42 4.84
N LEU A 390 -0.37 -10.79 4.60
CA LEU A 390 -0.77 -11.80 3.62
C LEU A 390 -1.85 -11.28 2.68
N HIS A 391 -1.63 -11.48 1.40
CA HIS A 391 -2.67 -11.46 0.38
C HIS A 391 -3.31 -12.85 0.34
N TYR A 392 -4.54 -12.93 0.82
CA TYR A 392 -5.28 -14.19 0.95
C TYR A 392 -6.49 -14.15 0.04
N ASN A 393 -6.30 -14.55 -1.21
CA ASN A 393 -7.28 -14.36 -2.29
C ASN A 393 -8.00 -15.67 -2.60
N LEU A 394 -9.29 -15.56 -2.91
CA LEU A 394 -10.20 -16.69 -2.98
C LEU A 394 -10.93 -16.72 -4.32
N SER A 395 -10.94 -17.88 -4.95
CA SER A 395 -11.67 -18.14 -6.19
C SER A 395 -11.96 -19.64 -6.34
N PHE A 396 -12.79 -19.99 -7.28
CA PHE A 396 -12.85 -21.35 -7.80
C PHE A 396 -12.06 -21.45 -9.11
N ALA A 397 -11.65 -22.64 -9.49
CA ALA A 397 -11.08 -22.88 -10.81
C ALA A 397 -12.13 -22.70 -11.93
N ASP A 398 -13.40 -22.96 -11.61
CA ASP A 398 -14.53 -22.78 -12.52
C ASP A 398 -15.00 -21.30 -12.50
N PRO A 399 -14.97 -20.59 -13.65
CA PRO A 399 -15.44 -19.21 -13.75
C PRO A 399 -16.92 -19.01 -13.40
N GLU A 400 -17.79 -19.98 -13.68
CA GLU A 400 -19.22 -19.89 -13.36
C GLU A 400 -19.44 -19.92 -11.84
N ARG A 401 -18.71 -20.77 -11.12
CA ARG A 401 -18.73 -20.79 -9.66
C ARG A 401 -18.23 -19.47 -9.06
N ASN A 402 -17.30 -18.78 -9.70
CA ASN A 402 -16.86 -17.46 -9.26
C ASN A 402 -17.95 -16.41 -9.37
N ARG A 403 -18.81 -16.46 -10.38
CA ARG A 403 -19.98 -15.56 -10.49
C ARG A 403 -20.95 -15.73 -9.33
N THR A 404 -21.11 -16.94 -8.79
CA THR A 404 -21.95 -17.22 -7.62
C THR A 404 -21.25 -16.91 -6.30
N LEU A 405 -19.91 -16.92 -6.28
CA LEU A 405 -19.10 -16.59 -5.10
C LEU A 405 -19.09 -15.08 -4.82
N ILE A 406 -18.98 -14.25 -5.85
CA ILE A 406 -18.83 -12.79 -5.69
C ILE A 406 -19.98 -12.15 -4.90
N PRO A 407 -21.26 -12.45 -5.12
CA PRO A 407 -22.35 -11.96 -4.26
C PRO A 407 -22.23 -12.38 -2.79
N GLN A 408 -21.49 -13.43 -2.49
CA GLN A 408 -21.25 -13.94 -1.14
C GLN A 408 -20.00 -13.33 -0.48
N THR A 409 -19.38 -12.32 -1.10
CA THR A 409 -18.21 -11.61 -0.53
C THR A 409 -18.38 -11.26 0.95
N PRO A 410 -19.53 -10.75 1.45
CA PRO A 410 -19.69 -10.47 2.88
C PRO A 410 -19.55 -11.70 3.78
N ALA A 411 -20.07 -12.86 3.36
CA ALA A 411 -19.94 -14.12 4.11
C ALA A 411 -18.49 -14.62 4.11
N VAL A 412 -17.83 -14.56 2.97
CA VAL A 412 -16.43 -14.94 2.82
C VAL A 412 -15.52 -14.02 3.67
N ASN A 413 -15.75 -12.70 3.59
CA ASN A 413 -15.02 -11.72 4.42
C ASN A 413 -15.20 -12.03 5.90
N ARG A 414 -16.42 -12.36 6.34
CA ARG A 414 -16.69 -12.68 7.75
C ARG A 414 -15.83 -13.85 8.23
N ILE A 415 -15.76 -14.94 7.46
CA ILE A 415 -14.95 -16.11 7.80
C ILE A 415 -13.47 -15.74 7.94
N VAL A 416 -12.93 -14.99 7.00
CA VAL A 416 -11.51 -14.60 7.01
C VAL A 416 -11.23 -13.60 8.14
N HIS A 417 -12.05 -12.55 8.26
CA HIS A 417 -11.82 -11.47 9.22
C HIS A 417 -12.05 -11.91 10.68
N ASP A 418 -12.97 -12.86 10.93
CA ASP A 418 -13.16 -13.43 12.26
C ASP A 418 -11.90 -14.16 12.74
N VAL A 419 -11.25 -14.95 11.87
CA VAL A 419 -9.97 -15.58 12.18
C VAL A 419 -8.89 -14.53 12.42
N VAL A 420 -8.80 -13.50 11.56
CA VAL A 420 -7.85 -12.39 11.75
C VAL A 420 -8.03 -11.72 13.10
N SER A 421 -9.27 -11.41 13.46
CA SER A 421 -9.61 -10.77 14.76
C SER A 421 -9.25 -11.64 15.95
N THR A 422 -9.56 -12.95 15.89
CA THR A 422 -9.21 -13.91 16.95
C THR A 422 -7.70 -14.00 17.18
N LEU A 423 -6.91 -13.78 16.13
CA LEU A 423 -5.46 -13.79 16.16
C LEU A 423 -4.83 -12.41 16.46
N ASN A 424 -5.62 -11.42 16.87
CA ASN A 424 -5.20 -10.04 17.09
C ASN A 424 -4.56 -9.38 15.85
N GLY A 425 -5.07 -9.70 14.67
CA GLY A 425 -4.61 -9.19 13.40
C GLY A 425 -5.34 -7.93 12.94
N SER A 426 -5.03 -7.49 11.72
CA SER A 426 -5.68 -6.38 11.03
C SER A 426 -6.34 -6.85 9.73
N ILE A 427 -7.56 -6.40 9.49
CA ILE A 427 -8.33 -6.68 8.27
C ILE A 427 -7.85 -5.84 7.07
N SER A 428 -6.88 -4.96 7.27
CA SER A 428 -6.24 -4.18 6.22
C SER A 428 -4.79 -3.90 6.59
N ALA A 429 -3.85 -4.57 5.91
CA ALA A 429 -2.43 -4.40 6.14
C ALA A 429 -1.88 -3.15 5.43
N GLU A 430 -2.20 -2.99 4.13
CA GLU A 430 -1.66 -1.94 3.26
C GLU A 430 -2.74 -1.11 2.56
N HIS A 431 -3.87 -1.74 2.16
CA HIS A 431 -4.84 -1.13 1.24
C HIS A 431 -5.68 -0.01 1.86
N GLY A 432 -5.67 0.15 3.18
CA GLY A 432 -6.55 1.06 3.90
C GLY A 432 -7.99 0.55 4.01
N ILE A 433 -8.88 1.42 4.43
CA ILE A 433 -10.31 1.16 4.64
C ILE A 433 -11.13 1.66 3.45
N GLY A 434 -10.87 2.89 3.00
CA GLY A 434 -11.59 3.54 1.90
C GLY A 434 -13.10 3.56 2.12
N GLN A 435 -13.84 3.30 1.04
CA GLN A 435 -15.29 3.03 1.05
C GLN A 435 -15.59 1.55 1.33
N LEU A 436 -14.65 0.67 0.99
CA LEU A 436 -14.87 -0.79 0.93
C LEU A 436 -15.08 -1.41 2.30
N LYS A 437 -14.29 -1.00 3.30
CA LYS A 437 -14.18 -1.68 4.59
C LYS A 437 -14.77 -0.87 5.76
N VAL A 438 -15.55 0.17 5.50
CA VAL A 438 -16.12 1.04 6.57
C VAL A 438 -16.97 0.21 7.55
N GLN A 439 -17.82 -0.67 7.07
CA GLN A 439 -18.66 -1.53 7.91
C GLN A 439 -17.84 -2.59 8.66
N GLU A 440 -16.83 -3.13 8.00
CA GLU A 440 -15.89 -4.07 8.62
C GLU A 440 -15.09 -3.38 9.74
N LEU A 441 -14.66 -2.13 9.52
CA LEU A 441 -14.00 -1.36 10.57
C LEU A 441 -14.87 -1.19 11.81
N VAL A 442 -16.15 -0.82 11.63
CA VAL A 442 -17.11 -0.67 12.74
C VAL A 442 -17.28 -1.98 13.51
N HIS A 443 -17.24 -3.10 12.81
CA HIS A 443 -17.44 -4.42 13.43
C HIS A 443 -16.22 -4.91 14.23
N TYR A 444 -15.00 -4.73 13.69
CA TYR A 444 -13.80 -5.32 14.29
C TYR A 444 -12.97 -4.35 15.14
N LYS A 445 -13.17 -3.04 14.99
CA LYS A 445 -12.37 -2.04 15.72
C LYS A 445 -12.83 -1.93 17.15
N ASP A 446 -11.87 -1.80 18.07
CA ASP A 446 -12.15 -1.50 19.46
C ASP A 446 -13.06 -0.27 19.58
N PRO A 447 -14.15 -0.33 20.38
CA PRO A 447 -15.14 0.77 20.48
C PRO A 447 -14.55 2.08 20.96
N VAL A 448 -13.56 2.06 21.87
CA VAL A 448 -12.88 3.26 22.39
C VAL A 448 -12.02 3.87 21.28
N ALA A 449 -11.29 3.02 20.52
CA ALA A 449 -10.50 3.50 19.39
C ALA A 449 -11.40 4.13 18.32
N LEU A 450 -12.56 3.52 18.02
CA LEU A 450 -13.54 4.06 17.07
C LEU A 450 -14.10 5.42 17.52
N ASP A 451 -14.42 5.56 18.82
CA ASP A 451 -14.87 6.82 19.40
C ASP A 451 -13.80 7.90 19.29
N LEU A 452 -12.55 7.59 19.61
CA LEU A 452 -11.42 8.52 19.46
C LEU A 452 -11.20 8.95 18.01
N MET A 453 -11.32 8.02 17.05
CA MET A 453 -11.22 8.35 15.61
C MET A 453 -12.33 9.32 15.18
N LYS A 454 -13.57 9.12 15.63
CA LYS A 454 -14.70 10.02 15.37
C LYS A 454 -14.47 11.39 15.99
N LYS A 455 -14.01 11.46 17.23
CA LYS A 455 -13.69 12.74 17.91
C LYS A 455 -12.57 13.50 17.19
N LEU A 456 -11.53 12.80 16.74
CA LEU A 456 -10.44 13.40 15.98
C LEU A 456 -10.95 13.96 14.64
N LYS A 457 -11.79 13.21 13.93
CA LYS A 457 -12.44 13.69 12.69
C LYS A 457 -13.27 14.95 12.96
N MET A 458 -14.13 14.94 13.98
CA MET A 458 -14.95 16.10 14.33
C MET A 458 -14.12 17.33 14.76
N LEU A 459 -12.98 17.11 15.42
CA LEU A 459 -12.08 18.20 15.82
C LEU A 459 -11.41 18.87 14.60
N LEU A 460 -10.95 18.09 13.63
CA LEU A 460 -10.16 18.58 12.49
C LEU A 460 -11.02 18.94 11.27
N ASP A 461 -12.20 18.32 11.14
CA ASP A 461 -13.12 18.54 10.03
C ASP A 461 -14.59 18.47 10.50
N PRO A 462 -15.05 19.46 11.26
CA PRO A 462 -16.40 19.47 11.85
C PRO A 462 -17.52 19.54 10.81
N GLN A 463 -17.23 19.99 9.58
CA GLN A 463 -18.20 20.08 8.49
C GLN A 463 -18.25 18.82 7.62
N GLY A 464 -17.37 17.85 7.84
CA GLY A 464 -17.27 16.66 6.99
C GLY A 464 -16.86 16.99 5.55
N LEU A 465 -16.04 18.02 5.35
CA LEU A 465 -15.61 18.50 4.05
C LEU A 465 -14.64 17.52 3.36
N LEU A 466 -13.73 16.93 4.14
CA LEU A 466 -12.61 16.16 3.61
C LEU A 466 -12.95 14.66 3.54
N ASN A 467 -12.96 14.15 2.34
CA ASN A 467 -13.10 12.73 1.97
C ASN A 467 -14.22 11.99 2.74
N PRO A 468 -15.47 12.47 2.68
CA PRO A 468 -16.56 11.89 3.45
C PRO A 468 -16.89 10.45 3.03
N GLY A 469 -17.34 9.63 4.00
CA GLY A 469 -17.69 8.21 3.76
C GLY A 469 -16.50 7.29 3.50
N LYS A 470 -15.29 7.74 3.82
CA LYS A 470 -14.06 6.94 3.84
C LYS A 470 -13.57 6.83 5.28
N ILE A 471 -13.03 5.66 5.64
CA ILE A 471 -12.66 5.25 7.00
C ILE A 471 -13.87 5.24 7.95
N LEU A 472 -14.52 6.37 8.12
CA LEU A 472 -15.70 6.53 9.00
C LEU A 472 -16.96 6.78 8.15
N ALA A 473 -18.11 6.25 8.63
CA ALA A 473 -19.42 6.46 8.01
C ALA A 473 -19.92 7.89 8.25
#